data_3860df3b8f6bb4a7b3ad6931bd7b182f
#
_entry.id   3860df3b8f6bb4a7b3ad6931bd7b182f
#
_cell.length_a   1.000
_cell.length_b   1.000
_cell.length_c   1.000
_cell.angle_alpha   90.00
_cell.angle_beta   90.00
_cell.angle_gamma   90.00
#
_symmetry.space_group_name_H-M   'P 1'
#
loop_
_entity.id
_entity.type
_entity.pdbx_description
1 polymer ?
#
loop_
_entity_poly.entity_id
_entity_poly.type
_entity_poly.pdbx_seq_one_letter_code
_entity_poly.pdbx_strand_id
1 'polypeptide(L)'
;FPYTTLFRSQLAGLLAGEIGLDVRIAKRAGLLHDIGKSIDHDVEGSHIQIGVDLCRKYKESATVINAVEAHHGDVEPETLIACVVQAADTISAARPGARRETLETYTNRLKQLEDITNQFKGVDKSFAIQAGREIRVMVVPEQVSDADMVLMARDIAKQIEYELEYPGQIKVNVIRESRVTDYAK
;
A
#
# COMPACT_ATOMS: atom_id res chain seq x y z
N PHE A 1 1.95 12.78 3.94
CA PHE A 1 2.46 13.67 2.89
C PHE A 1 4.00 13.80 2.87
N PRO A 2 4.70 14.16 3.96
CA PRO A 2 6.12 14.49 3.87
C PRO A 2 7.02 13.31 3.45
N TYR A 3 6.82 12.12 4.00
CA TYR A 3 7.68 10.97 3.72
C TYR A 3 7.57 10.44 2.28
N THR A 4 6.37 10.38 1.75
CA THR A 4 6.15 9.89 0.38
C THR A 4 6.73 10.87 -0.63
N THR A 5 6.57 12.16 -0.42
CA THR A 5 7.09 13.21 -1.29
C THR A 5 8.63 13.24 -1.28
N LEU A 6 9.26 13.14 -0.10
CA LEU A 6 10.72 13.04 0.02
C LEU A 6 11.26 11.76 -0.64
N PHE A 7 10.59 10.64 -0.47
CA PHE A 7 10.97 9.39 -1.12
C PHE A 7 10.91 9.50 -2.64
N ARG A 8 9.81 10.05 -3.19
CA ARG A 8 9.66 10.29 -4.64
C ARG A 8 10.72 11.23 -5.18
N SER A 9 11.04 12.31 -4.44
CA SER A 9 12.12 13.23 -4.79
C SER A 9 13.47 12.51 -4.89
N GLN A 10 13.83 11.68 -3.92
CA GLN A 10 15.07 10.90 -3.96
C GLN A 10 15.08 9.90 -5.10
N LEU A 11 13.98 9.17 -5.30
CA LEU A 11 13.84 8.20 -6.38
C LEU A 11 13.95 8.85 -7.76
N ALA A 12 13.28 9.99 -7.98
CA ALA A 12 13.41 10.76 -9.21
C ALA A 12 14.85 11.20 -9.45
N GLY A 13 15.56 11.63 -8.41
CA GLY A 13 16.98 11.98 -8.50
C GLY A 13 17.87 10.79 -8.85
N LEU A 14 17.61 9.61 -8.30
CA LEU A 14 18.36 8.38 -8.64
C LEU A 14 18.13 7.98 -10.10
N LEU A 15 16.87 7.91 -10.52
CA LEU A 15 16.53 7.58 -11.92
C LEU A 15 17.15 8.57 -12.90
N ALA A 16 17.06 9.88 -12.60
CA ALA A 16 17.67 10.91 -13.43
C ALA A 16 19.20 10.77 -13.54
N GLY A 17 19.86 10.44 -12.44
CA GLY A 17 21.31 10.21 -12.43
C GLY A 17 21.74 9.03 -13.30
N GLU A 18 20.99 7.92 -13.29
CA GLU A 18 21.28 6.73 -14.10
C GLU A 18 21.16 6.99 -15.62
N ILE A 19 20.29 7.92 -16.02
CA ILE A 19 20.08 8.26 -17.45
C ILE A 19 20.73 9.59 -17.87
N GLY A 20 21.57 10.18 -17.00
CA GLY A 20 22.36 11.37 -17.31
C GLY A 20 21.59 12.69 -17.33
N LEU A 21 20.44 12.78 -16.65
CA LEU A 21 19.68 14.01 -16.49
C LEU A 21 20.10 14.82 -15.25
N ASP A 22 19.66 16.07 -15.17
CA ASP A 22 19.93 16.92 -13.99
C ASP A 22 19.22 16.40 -12.75
N VAL A 23 19.99 15.80 -11.84
CA VAL A 23 19.52 15.22 -10.58
C VAL A 23 18.83 16.24 -9.69
N ARG A 24 19.28 17.52 -9.70
CA ARG A 24 18.72 18.56 -8.84
C ARG A 24 17.33 18.96 -9.32
N ILE A 25 17.16 19.11 -10.65
CA ILE A 25 15.87 19.45 -11.25
C ILE A 25 14.91 18.27 -11.04
N ALA A 26 15.35 17.03 -11.24
CA ALA A 26 14.52 15.85 -11.02
C ALA A 26 14.05 15.72 -9.56
N LYS A 27 14.95 15.92 -8.59
CA LYS A 27 14.60 15.94 -7.16
C LYS A 27 13.59 17.06 -6.84
N ARG A 28 13.79 18.25 -7.39
CA ARG A 28 12.88 19.36 -7.18
C ARG A 28 11.51 19.10 -7.77
N ALA A 29 11.44 18.59 -8.99
CA ALA A 29 10.20 18.22 -9.65
C ALA A 29 9.47 17.11 -8.88
N GLY A 30 10.19 16.07 -8.47
CA GLY A 30 9.65 14.98 -7.63
C GLY A 30 9.19 15.45 -6.24
N LEU A 31 9.80 16.51 -5.68
CA LEU A 31 9.36 17.11 -4.43
C LEU A 31 8.05 17.91 -4.62
N LEU A 32 7.90 18.61 -5.72
CA LEU A 32 6.80 19.54 -5.96
C LEU A 32 5.63 18.95 -6.74
N HIS A 33 5.73 17.71 -7.30
CA HIS A 33 4.72 17.16 -8.18
C HIS A 33 3.29 17.17 -7.59
N ASP A 34 3.15 17.01 -6.30
CA ASP A 34 1.88 16.98 -5.54
C ASP A 34 1.65 18.26 -4.68
N ILE A 35 2.36 19.37 -4.96
CA ILE A 35 2.32 20.57 -4.09
C ILE A 35 0.92 21.17 -3.98
N GLY A 36 0.07 21.00 -4.99
CA GLY A 36 -1.30 21.47 -4.97
C GLY A 36 -2.13 20.86 -3.83
N LYS A 37 -1.82 19.62 -3.41
CA LYS A 37 -2.49 18.96 -2.28
C LYS A 37 -2.24 19.64 -0.92
N SER A 38 -1.34 20.63 -0.86
CA SER A 38 -1.10 21.37 0.39
C SER A 38 -2.17 22.42 0.67
N ILE A 39 -2.92 22.85 -0.34
CA ILE A 39 -3.95 23.90 -0.25
C ILE A 39 -5.24 23.57 -1.02
N ASP A 40 -5.43 22.34 -1.49
CA ASP A 40 -6.61 21.91 -2.25
C ASP A 40 -7.92 21.95 -1.42
N HIS A 41 -7.82 21.98 -0.09
CA HIS A 41 -8.97 22.17 0.79
C HIS A 41 -9.47 23.61 0.82
N ASP A 42 -8.63 24.58 0.49
CA ASP A 42 -8.92 26.01 0.59
C ASP A 42 -9.19 26.66 -0.78
N VAL A 43 -8.89 25.94 -1.89
CA VAL A 43 -8.97 26.46 -3.26
C VAL A 43 -9.71 25.47 -4.15
N GLU A 44 -10.71 25.95 -4.89
CA GLU A 44 -11.41 25.13 -5.88
C GLU A 44 -10.50 24.80 -7.07
N GLY A 45 -10.49 23.54 -7.49
CA GLY A 45 -9.72 23.06 -8.64
C GLY A 45 -9.05 21.71 -8.40
N SER A 46 -8.46 21.16 -9.47
CA SER A 46 -7.64 19.95 -9.31
C SER A 46 -6.30 20.30 -8.65
N HIS A 47 -5.77 19.40 -7.83
CA HIS A 47 -4.45 19.62 -7.21
C HIS A 47 -3.33 19.82 -8.25
N ILE A 48 -3.51 19.33 -9.49
CA ILE A 48 -2.59 19.56 -10.61
C ILE A 48 -2.62 21.04 -11.00
N GLN A 49 -3.80 21.58 -11.28
CA GLN A 49 -3.93 22.99 -11.68
C GLN A 49 -3.45 23.92 -10.58
N ILE A 50 -3.85 23.67 -9.34
CA ILE A 50 -3.39 24.42 -8.17
C ILE A 50 -1.86 24.34 -8.03
N GLY A 51 -1.28 23.15 -8.23
CA GLY A 51 0.16 22.94 -8.19
C GLY A 51 0.91 23.70 -9.28
N VAL A 52 0.40 23.69 -10.51
CA VAL A 52 0.96 24.46 -11.64
C VAL A 52 0.92 25.95 -11.34
N ASP A 53 -0.19 26.48 -10.84
CA ASP A 53 -0.34 27.90 -10.52
C ASP A 53 0.59 28.32 -9.37
N LEU A 54 0.77 27.48 -8.36
CA LEU A 54 1.77 27.69 -7.31
C LEU A 54 3.19 27.71 -7.89
N CYS A 55 3.55 26.73 -8.72
CA CYS A 55 4.87 26.69 -9.34
C CYS A 55 5.14 27.93 -10.22
N ARG A 56 4.15 28.40 -10.97
CA ARG A 56 4.24 29.65 -11.76
C ARG A 56 4.40 30.87 -10.85
N LYS A 57 3.60 30.98 -9.80
CA LYS A 57 3.66 32.09 -8.82
C LYS A 57 5.04 32.17 -8.17
N TYR A 58 5.65 31.06 -7.84
CA TYR A 58 6.97 31.01 -7.21
C TYR A 58 8.14 30.89 -8.21
N LYS A 59 7.86 31.08 -9.51
CA LYS A 59 8.87 31.13 -10.58
C LYS A 59 9.71 29.86 -10.71
N GLU A 60 9.06 28.69 -10.56
CA GLU A 60 9.71 27.41 -10.87
C GLU A 60 10.03 27.30 -12.37
N SER A 61 11.02 26.47 -12.72
CA SER A 61 11.39 26.27 -14.12
C SER A 61 10.28 25.58 -14.92
N ALA A 62 10.23 25.83 -16.23
CA ALA A 62 9.26 25.18 -17.12
C ALA A 62 9.31 23.66 -17.01
N THR A 63 10.50 23.07 -16.84
CA THR A 63 10.67 21.62 -16.65
C THR A 63 9.99 21.10 -15.37
N VAL A 64 10.08 21.86 -14.27
CA VAL A 64 9.40 21.51 -13.01
C VAL A 64 7.90 21.65 -13.18
N ILE A 65 7.44 22.72 -13.80
CA ILE A 65 6.00 22.97 -14.06
C ILE A 65 5.42 21.85 -14.93
N ASN A 66 6.09 21.48 -16.02
CA ASN A 66 5.66 20.38 -16.87
C ASN A 66 5.60 19.03 -16.10
N ALA A 67 6.57 18.76 -15.23
CA ALA A 67 6.54 17.55 -14.41
C ALA A 67 5.36 17.54 -13.41
N VAL A 68 4.98 18.69 -12.83
CA VAL A 68 3.80 18.85 -11.98
C VAL A 68 2.51 18.63 -12.79
N GLU A 69 2.45 19.17 -14.00
CA GLU A 69 1.27 19.08 -14.87
C GLU A 69 1.04 17.66 -15.41
N ALA A 70 2.11 16.97 -15.81
CA ALA A 70 2.05 15.68 -16.53
C ALA A 70 2.09 14.45 -15.63
N HIS A 71 2.30 14.55 -14.31
CA HIS A 71 2.61 13.39 -13.47
C HIS A 71 1.50 12.32 -13.38
N HIS A 72 0.25 12.66 -13.65
CA HIS A 72 -0.85 11.70 -13.71
C HIS A 72 -1.15 11.17 -15.12
N GLY A 73 -0.49 11.71 -16.16
CA GLY A 73 -0.68 11.29 -17.54
C GLY A 73 -1.87 11.94 -18.24
N ASP A 74 -2.55 12.90 -17.60
CA ASP A 74 -3.65 13.67 -18.23
C ASP A 74 -3.11 14.63 -19.29
N VAL A 75 -1.86 15.06 -19.15
CA VAL A 75 -1.10 15.87 -20.11
C VAL A 75 0.14 15.09 -20.52
N GLU A 76 0.48 15.17 -21.80
CA GLU A 76 1.66 14.50 -22.35
C GLU A 76 2.95 15.14 -21.79
N PRO A 77 3.92 14.35 -21.29
CA PRO A 77 5.16 14.89 -20.76
C PRO A 77 6.04 15.45 -21.88
N GLU A 78 6.38 16.74 -21.78
CA GLU A 78 7.26 17.43 -22.73
C GLU A 78 8.75 17.22 -22.45
N THR A 79 9.09 16.74 -21.24
CA THR A 79 10.47 16.57 -20.81
C THR A 79 10.72 15.16 -20.21
N LEU A 80 11.92 14.62 -20.41
CA LEU A 80 12.31 13.36 -19.78
C LEU A 80 12.24 13.41 -18.25
N ILE A 81 12.41 14.57 -17.66
CA ILE A 81 12.25 14.77 -16.20
C ILE A 81 10.79 14.53 -15.77
N ALA A 82 9.81 14.97 -16.58
CA ALA A 82 8.40 14.68 -16.29
C ALA A 82 8.12 13.16 -16.33
N CYS A 83 8.68 12.44 -17.31
CA CYS A 83 8.59 10.96 -17.37
C CYS A 83 9.25 10.30 -16.14
N VAL A 84 10.41 10.79 -15.71
CA VAL A 84 11.11 10.28 -14.51
C VAL A 84 10.30 10.51 -13.25
N VAL A 85 9.65 11.67 -13.11
CA VAL A 85 8.78 11.97 -11.95
C VAL A 85 7.55 11.06 -11.94
N GLN A 86 6.91 10.84 -13.09
CA GLN A 86 5.79 9.91 -13.24
C GLN A 86 6.19 8.47 -12.87
N ALA A 87 7.35 8.01 -13.34
CA ALA A 87 7.89 6.70 -12.98
C ALA A 87 8.18 6.60 -11.48
N ALA A 88 8.80 7.61 -10.88
CA ALA A 88 9.10 7.66 -9.45
C ALA A 88 7.82 7.66 -8.59
N ASP A 89 6.78 8.35 -9.02
CA ASP A 89 5.47 8.33 -8.35
C ASP A 89 4.83 6.95 -8.42
N THR A 90 4.80 6.34 -9.60
CA THR A 90 4.25 5.00 -9.83
C THR A 90 4.97 3.93 -8.99
N ILE A 91 6.30 3.92 -9.00
CA ILE A 91 7.11 3.00 -8.17
C ILE A 91 6.85 3.24 -6.67
N SER A 92 6.79 4.51 -6.25
CA SER A 92 6.49 4.85 -4.86
C SER A 92 5.10 4.38 -4.44
N ALA A 93 4.11 4.48 -5.32
CA ALA A 93 2.74 4.05 -5.05
C ALA A 93 2.59 2.52 -5.01
N ALA A 94 3.40 1.80 -5.81
CA ALA A 94 3.38 0.34 -5.89
C ALA A 94 4.10 -0.35 -4.71
N ARG A 95 4.94 0.36 -3.95
CA ARG A 95 5.66 -0.25 -2.82
C ARG A 95 4.71 -0.69 -1.71
N PRO A 96 5.00 -1.79 -1.01
CA PRO A 96 4.21 -2.25 0.13
C PRO A 96 4.06 -1.15 1.21
N GLY A 97 2.81 -0.88 1.62
CA GLY A 97 2.50 0.12 2.65
C GLY A 97 2.53 1.59 2.19
N ALA A 98 2.69 1.86 0.89
CA ALA A 98 2.73 3.22 0.36
C ALA A 98 1.36 3.92 0.39
N ARG A 99 0.29 3.19 0.14
CA ARG A 99 -1.08 3.68 0.30
C ARG A 99 -1.46 3.48 1.76
N ARG A 100 -1.79 4.56 2.47
CA ARG A 100 -2.55 4.44 3.71
C ARG A 100 -3.89 3.82 3.33
N GLU A 101 -4.04 2.56 3.70
CA GLU A 101 -5.32 1.90 3.64
C GLU A 101 -6.32 2.74 4.43
N THR A 102 -7.47 3.05 3.86
CA THR A 102 -8.54 3.68 4.63
C THR A 102 -8.95 2.71 5.74
N LEU A 103 -9.45 3.22 6.86
CA LEU A 103 -9.92 2.38 7.96
C LEU A 103 -10.96 1.35 7.46
N GLU A 104 -11.80 1.76 6.53
CA GLU A 104 -12.80 0.90 5.89
C GLU A 104 -12.17 -0.22 5.06
N THR A 105 -11.23 0.10 4.18
CA THR A 105 -10.51 -0.91 3.36
C THR A 105 -9.75 -1.88 4.25
N TYR A 106 -9.10 -1.37 5.30
CA TYR A 106 -8.42 -2.17 6.31
C TYR A 106 -9.38 -3.13 7.02
N THR A 107 -10.52 -2.64 7.52
CA THR A 107 -11.52 -3.44 8.21
C THR A 107 -12.12 -4.49 7.29
N ASN A 108 -12.43 -4.13 6.04
CA ASN A 108 -12.94 -5.06 5.03
C ASN A 108 -11.95 -6.18 4.73
N ARG A 109 -10.65 -5.88 4.62
CA ARG A 109 -9.62 -6.89 4.41
C ARG A 109 -9.50 -7.86 5.59
N LEU A 110 -9.53 -7.36 6.83
CA LEU A 110 -9.54 -8.24 8.02
C LEU A 110 -10.74 -9.17 8.02
N LYS A 111 -11.92 -8.63 7.71
CA LYS A 111 -13.15 -9.41 7.62
C LYS A 111 -13.08 -10.46 6.51
N GLN A 112 -12.60 -10.12 5.32
CA GLN A 112 -12.40 -11.07 4.23
C GLN A 112 -11.45 -12.22 4.61
N LEU A 113 -10.34 -11.94 5.31
CA LEU A 113 -9.43 -12.96 5.82
C LEU A 113 -10.13 -13.93 6.77
N GLU A 114 -10.95 -13.41 7.70
CA GLU A 114 -11.72 -14.22 8.63
C GLU A 114 -12.84 -15.01 7.91
N ASP A 115 -13.53 -14.40 6.96
CA ASP A 115 -14.58 -15.05 6.16
C ASP A 115 -14.03 -16.22 5.34
N ILE A 116 -12.86 -16.06 4.69
CA ILE A 116 -12.20 -17.15 3.95
C ILE A 116 -11.88 -18.31 4.87
N THR A 117 -11.29 -18.04 6.03
CA THR A 117 -10.87 -19.12 6.95
C THR A 117 -12.05 -19.81 7.62
N ASN A 118 -13.12 -19.09 7.93
CA ASN A 118 -14.32 -19.64 8.56
C ASN A 118 -15.13 -20.56 7.63
N GLN A 119 -14.85 -20.58 6.32
CA GLN A 119 -15.48 -21.51 5.38
C GLN A 119 -14.91 -22.94 5.49
N PHE A 120 -13.74 -23.12 6.08
CA PHE A 120 -13.12 -24.43 6.19
C PHE A 120 -13.80 -25.30 7.26
N LYS A 121 -14.10 -26.53 6.88
CA LYS A 121 -14.73 -27.49 7.79
C LYS A 121 -13.81 -27.80 8.99
N GLY A 122 -14.34 -27.71 10.19
CA GLY A 122 -13.59 -27.95 11.42
C GLY A 122 -12.95 -26.68 12.02
N VAL A 123 -13.11 -25.53 11.38
CA VAL A 123 -12.79 -24.24 11.98
C VAL A 123 -13.90 -23.82 12.95
N ASP A 124 -13.55 -23.50 14.19
CA ASP A 124 -14.45 -22.93 15.19
C ASP A 124 -14.56 -21.40 15.02
N LYS A 125 -13.42 -20.73 14.92
CA LYS A 125 -13.32 -19.28 14.74
C LYS A 125 -11.93 -18.89 14.25
N SER A 126 -11.84 -17.73 13.62
CA SER A 126 -10.57 -17.16 13.20
C SER A 126 -10.44 -15.70 13.60
N PHE A 127 -9.20 -15.23 13.71
CA PHE A 127 -8.88 -13.85 14.09
C PHE A 127 -7.74 -13.33 13.25
N ALA A 128 -7.98 -12.27 12.50
CA ALA A 128 -6.94 -11.52 11.83
C ALA A 128 -6.24 -10.60 12.83
N ILE A 129 -4.94 -10.77 13.00
CA ILE A 129 -4.11 -10.03 13.95
C ILE A 129 -2.90 -9.38 13.26
N GLN A 130 -2.11 -8.59 14.00
CA GLN A 130 -0.94 -7.87 13.46
C GLN A 130 -1.25 -7.07 12.19
N ALA A 131 -2.34 -6.32 12.21
CA ALA A 131 -2.80 -5.54 11.07
C ALA A 131 -3.06 -6.38 9.79
N GLY A 132 -3.58 -7.62 9.97
CA GLY A 132 -3.88 -8.53 8.86
C GLY A 132 -2.65 -9.26 8.29
N ARG A 133 -1.51 -9.24 8.99
CA ARG A 133 -0.31 -9.99 8.60
C ARG A 133 -0.25 -11.39 9.20
N GLU A 134 -1.14 -11.70 10.13
CA GLU A 134 -1.30 -13.04 10.71
C GLU A 134 -2.78 -13.35 10.86
N ILE A 135 -3.19 -14.56 10.47
CA ILE A 135 -4.51 -15.12 10.77
C ILE A 135 -4.34 -16.30 11.73
N ARG A 136 -5.04 -16.26 12.87
CA ARG A 136 -5.14 -17.38 13.82
C ARG A 136 -6.45 -18.08 13.60
N VAL A 137 -6.36 -19.36 13.31
CA VAL A 137 -7.49 -20.24 13.01
C VAL A 137 -7.60 -21.26 14.13
N MET A 138 -8.64 -21.13 14.95
CA MET A 138 -8.94 -22.08 16.02
C MET A 138 -9.78 -23.21 15.42
N VAL A 139 -9.33 -24.45 15.61
CA VAL A 139 -10.05 -25.62 15.10
C VAL A 139 -10.67 -26.43 16.22
N VAL A 140 -11.76 -27.13 15.90
CA VAL A 140 -12.44 -28.05 16.82
C VAL A 140 -11.57 -29.30 17.01
N PRO A 141 -11.07 -29.59 18.24
CA PRO A 141 -10.13 -30.69 18.49
C PRO A 141 -10.61 -32.06 18.07
N GLU A 142 -11.93 -32.31 18.14
CA GLU A 142 -12.57 -33.56 17.81
C GLU A 142 -12.72 -33.80 16.30
N GLN A 143 -12.61 -32.73 15.50
CA GLN A 143 -12.85 -32.76 14.05
C GLN A 143 -11.58 -32.69 13.22
N VAL A 144 -10.50 -32.14 13.78
CA VAL A 144 -9.25 -31.85 13.06
C VAL A 144 -8.08 -32.52 13.79
N SER A 145 -7.41 -33.46 13.14
CA SER A 145 -6.20 -34.08 13.66
C SER A 145 -4.96 -33.20 13.43
N ASP A 146 -3.85 -33.51 14.09
CA ASP A 146 -2.58 -32.78 13.89
C ASP A 146 -2.06 -32.90 12.44
N ALA A 147 -2.30 -34.01 11.77
CA ALA A 147 -1.96 -34.19 10.36
C ALA A 147 -2.82 -33.31 9.44
N ASP A 148 -4.13 -33.21 9.75
CA ASP A 148 -5.06 -32.39 8.99
C ASP A 148 -4.77 -30.88 9.13
N MET A 149 -4.25 -30.45 10.29
CA MET A 149 -3.86 -29.04 10.51
C MET A 149 -2.81 -28.57 9.51
N VAL A 150 -1.85 -29.44 9.15
CA VAL A 150 -0.80 -29.09 8.18
C VAL A 150 -1.37 -28.88 6.79
N LEU A 151 -2.29 -29.74 6.38
CA LEU A 151 -2.99 -29.63 5.09
C LEU A 151 -3.89 -28.40 5.09
N MET A 152 -4.68 -28.21 6.13
CA MET A 152 -5.57 -27.06 6.29
C MET A 152 -4.81 -25.74 6.22
N ALA A 153 -3.66 -25.62 6.89
CA ALA A 153 -2.85 -24.39 6.84
C ALA A 153 -2.39 -24.07 5.41
N ARG A 154 -2.01 -25.09 4.63
CA ARG A 154 -1.61 -24.93 3.22
C ARG A 154 -2.80 -24.54 2.33
N ASP A 155 -3.94 -25.15 2.55
CA ASP A 155 -5.13 -24.88 1.74
C ASP A 155 -5.70 -23.49 2.04
N ILE A 156 -5.72 -23.08 3.30
CA ILE A 156 -6.05 -21.70 3.70
C ILE A 156 -5.08 -20.70 3.06
N ALA A 157 -3.77 -20.96 3.10
CA ALA A 157 -2.79 -20.07 2.50
C ALA A 157 -3.02 -19.89 0.99
N LYS A 158 -3.26 -20.99 0.26
CA LYS A 158 -3.59 -20.94 -1.17
C LYS A 158 -4.88 -20.21 -1.47
N GLN A 159 -5.91 -20.40 -0.64
CA GLN A 159 -7.19 -19.72 -0.81
C GLN A 159 -7.04 -18.21 -0.62
N ILE A 160 -6.28 -17.80 0.41
CA ILE A 160 -5.94 -16.39 0.64
C ILE A 160 -5.17 -15.82 -0.55
N GLU A 161 -4.15 -16.52 -1.07
CA GLU A 161 -3.38 -16.11 -2.25
C GLU A 161 -4.25 -15.95 -3.50
N TYR A 162 -5.28 -16.77 -3.65
CA TYR A 162 -6.17 -16.72 -4.80
C TYR A 162 -7.21 -15.62 -4.71
N GLU A 163 -7.78 -15.38 -3.51
CA GLU A 163 -8.93 -14.48 -3.34
C GLU A 163 -8.55 -13.06 -2.93
N LEU A 164 -7.36 -12.85 -2.35
CA LEU A 164 -6.98 -11.55 -1.79
C LEU A 164 -5.70 -11.00 -2.41
N GLU A 165 -5.77 -9.74 -2.84
CA GLU A 165 -4.58 -8.94 -3.11
C GLU A 165 -4.09 -8.29 -1.81
N TYR A 166 -2.87 -8.62 -1.38
CA TYR A 166 -2.28 -8.05 -0.17
C TYR A 166 -0.77 -7.76 -0.34
N PRO A 167 -0.28 -6.70 0.30
CA PRO A 167 1.13 -6.35 0.21
C PRO A 167 1.95 -7.15 1.23
N GLY A 168 2.69 -8.14 0.78
CA GLY A 168 3.62 -8.90 1.60
C GLY A 168 3.19 -10.34 1.86
N GLN A 169 3.48 -10.88 3.04
CA GLN A 169 3.13 -12.25 3.43
C GLN A 169 2.11 -12.24 4.56
N ILE A 170 1.16 -13.16 4.51
CA ILE A 170 0.22 -13.42 5.60
C ILE A 170 0.59 -14.76 6.24
N LYS A 171 0.84 -14.73 7.54
CA LYS A 171 1.13 -15.92 8.32
C LYS A 171 -0.17 -16.62 8.71
N VAL A 172 -0.34 -17.87 8.33
CA VAL A 172 -1.48 -18.70 8.71
C VAL A 172 -1.09 -19.59 9.90
N ASN A 173 -1.72 -19.36 11.05
CA ASN A 173 -1.56 -20.17 12.25
C ASN A 173 -2.83 -20.98 12.52
N VAL A 174 -2.78 -22.31 12.33
CA VAL A 174 -3.84 -23.22 12.74
C VAL A 174 -3.54 -23.71 14.16
N ILE A 175 -4.49 -23.54 15.07
CA ILE A 175 -4.34 -23.84 16.50
C ILE A 175 -5.43 -24.81 16.95
N ARG A 176 -5.01 -25.93 17.53
CA ARG A 176 -5.86 -26.88 18.23
C ARG A 176 -5.58 -26.79 19.72
N GLU A 177 -6.57 -26.44 20.51
CA GLU A 177 -6.40 -26.23 21.95
C GLU A 177 -7.44 -27.03 22.74
N SER A 178 -6.98 -27.77 23.76
CA SER A 178 -7.83 -28.41 24.75
C SER A 178 -7.59 -27.72 26.11
N ARG A 179 -8.67 -27.31 26.77
CA ARG A 179 -8.61 -26.71 28.12
C ARG A 179 -9.37 -27.54 29.11
N VAL A 180 -8.74 -27.77 30.27
CA VAL A 180 -9.37 -28.35 31.44
C VAL A 180 -9.30 -27.33 32.56
N THR A 181 -10.43 -27.06 33.24
CA THR A 181 -10.49 -26.13 34.36
C THR A 181 -11.00 -26.86 35.60
N ASP A 182 -10.28 -26.74 36.72
CA ASP A 182 -10.71 -27.22 38.03
C ASP A 182 -10.53 -26.09 39.05
N TYR A 183 -11.29 -26.14 40.13
CA TYR A 183 -11.27 -25.11 41.19
C TYR A 183 -10.70 -25.70 42.47
N ALA A 184 -9.62 -25.10 42.99
CA ALA A 184 -9.15 -25.34 44.36
C ALA A 184 -10.14 -24.71 45.33
N LYS A 185 -10.56 -25.45 46.35
CA LYS A 185 -11.43 -24.98 47.45
C LYS A 185 -10.61 -24.71 48.69
#